data_1ddcf92984f2b487a309ce15df7d8501
#
_entry.id   1ddcf92984f2b487a309ce15df7d8501
#
_cell.length_a   1.000
_cell.length_b   1.000
_cell.length_c   1.000
_cell.angle_alpha   90.00
_cell.angle_beta   90.00
_cell.angle_gamma   90.00
#
_symmetry.space_group_name_H-M   'P 1'
#
loop_
_entity.id
_entity.type
_entity.pdbx_description
1 polymer ?
#
loop_
_entity_poly.entity_id
_entity_poly.type
_entity_poly.pdbx_seq_one_letter_code
_entity_poly.pdbx_strand_id
1 'polypeptide(L)'
;MKNLKIIALFVIAGVVLAFEYNQNSTEVIQASSSKAPEIELISPKGKKIKLSKLKGKMVLIDFWASWCGPCRRENPNVVEAYNKYKNLKFKNAKGFEVFSVSLDRNEDAWKKAIEDDHLIWQNHGWDNQNTVSRAYQVNSIPSGFLVDGAGNIVAKGNELRGLGLHLTLDKFLK
;
A
#
# COMPACT_ATOMS: atom_id res chain seq x y z
N MET A 1 50.43 41.04 -5.31
CA MET A 1 49.59 40.49 -6.39
C MET A 1 49.53 38.97 -6.42
N LYS A 2 50.58 38.20 -6.04
CA LYS A 2 50.55 36.72 -5.99
C LYS A 2 49.55 36.15 -4.97
N ASN A 3 49.42 36.76 -3.77
CA ASN A 3 48.57 36.25 -2.70
C ASN A 3 47.06 36.43 -2.98
N LEU A 4 46.67 37.43 -3.78
CA LEU A 4 45.28 37.66 -4.14
C LEU A 4 44.72 36.57 -5.10
N LYS A 5 45.59 36.04 -6.01
CA LYS A 5 45.20 34.95 -6.93
C LYS A 5 45.04 33.63 -6.20
N ILE A 6 45.81 33.35 -5.15
CA ILE A 6 45.72 32.12 -4.36
C ILE A 6 44.42 32.13 -3.52
N ILE A 7 44.07 33.27 -2.89
CA ILE A 7 42.84 33.43 -2.13
C ILE A 7 41.60 33.23 -3.03
N ALA A 8 41.61 33.79 -4.25
CA ALA A 8 40.51 33.62 -5.20
C ALA A 8 40.32 32.16 -5.63
N LEU A 9 41.41 31.38 -5.79
CA LEU A 9 41.35 29.96 -6.13
C LEU A 9 40.73 29.11 -5.02
N PHE A 10 41.03 29.38 -3.74
CA PHE A 10 40.46 28.66 -2.61
C PHE A 10 38.96 28.98 -2.39
N VAL A 11 38.54 30.21 -2.65
CA VAL A 11 37.13 30.61 -2.58
C VAL A 11 36.30 29.90 -3.65
N ILE A 12 36.81 29.84 -4.91
CA ILE A 12 36.15 29.17 -6.02
C ILE A 12 36.05 27.66 -5.74
N ALA A 13 37.15 27.02 -5.27
CA ALA A 13 37.13 25.60 -4.91
C ALA A 13 36.14 25.30 -3.76
N GLY A 14 36.04 26.14 -2.75
CA GLY A 14 35.07 26.01 -1.65
C GLY A 14 33.63 26.14 -2.10
N VAL A 15 33.35 27.06 -3.05
CA VAL A 15 31.99 27.23 -3.59
C VAL A 15 31.58 26.04 -4.47
N VAL A 16 32.51 25.51 -5.29
CA VAL A 16 32.22 24.31 -6.11
C VAL A 16 31.96 23.10 -5.24
N LEU A 17 32.76 22.85 -4.20
CA LEU A 17 32.55 21.74 -3.26
C LEU A 17 31.23 21.88 -2.47
N ALA A 18 30.86 23.10 -2.08
CA ALA A 18 29.58 23.35 -1.42
C ALA A 18 28.39 23.15 -2.35
N PHE A 19 28.54 23.47 -3.64
CA PHE A 19 27.51 23.27 -4.64
C PHE A 19 27.31 21.77 -4.95
N GLU A 20 28.40 21.01 -5.09
CA GLU A 20 28.33 19.55 -5.29
C GLU A 20 27.80 18.83 -4.04
N TYR A 21 28.16 19.28 -2.83
CA TYR A 21 27.62 18.73 -1.59
C TYR A 21 26.11 18.95 -1.48
N ASN A 22 25.59 20.09 -1.91
CA ASN A 22 24.16 20.41 -1.86
C ASN A 22 23.36 19.65 -2.95
N GLN A 23 23.98 19.29 -4.07
CA GLN A 23 23.32 18.46 -5.10
C GLN A 23 23.18 16.98 -4.67
N ASN A 24 24.17 16.45 -3.93
CA ASN A 24 24.09 15.08 -3.41
C ASN A 24 23.09 14.90 -2.25
N SER A 25 22.66 15.97 -1.60
CA SER A 25 21.66 15.90 -0.51
C SER A 25 20.20 15.91 -1.00
N THR A 26 19.95 16.11 -2.30
CA THR A 26 18.60 16.07 -2.89
C THR A 26 18.23 14.72 -3.49
N GLU A 27 19.13 13.73 -3.51
CA GLU A 27 18.83 12.37 -3.99
C GLU A 27 18.29 11.38 -2.94
N VAL A 28 18.07 11.80 -1.72
CA VAL A 28 17.60 10.90 -0.67
C VAL A 28 16.18 11.24 -0.31
N ILE A 29 15.21 10.91 -1.10
CA ILE A 29 13.87 10.37 -0.79
C ILE A 29 13.14 10.09 -2.12
N GLN A 30 13.72 9.26 -2.96
CA GLN A 30 12.93 8.47 -3.86
C GLN A 30 12.82 7.10 -3.23
N ALA A 31 11.87 6.95 -2.28
CA ALA A 31 11.42 5.64 -1.88
C ALA A 31 11.09 4.91 -3.17
N SER A 32 11.86 3.89 -3.53
CA SER A 32 11.62 3.09 -4.72
C SER A 32 10.25 2.45 -4.55
N SER A 33 9.23 3.10 -5.09
CA SER A 33 7.88 2.57 -5.11
C SER A 33 7.94 1.31 -5.97
N SER A 34 7.99 0.15 -5.31
CA SER A 34 7.99 -1.12 -6.02
C SER A 34 6.60 -1.38 -6.58
N LYS A 35 6.50 -1.89 -7.81
CA LYS A 35 5.24 -2.36 -8.37
C LYS A 35 4.67 -3.46 -7.49
N ALA A 36 3.38 -3.37 -7.21
CA ALA A 36 2.66 -4.45 -6.54
C ALA A 36 2.67 -5.69 -7.45
N PRO A 37 3.09 -6.87 -6.94
CA PRO A 37 2.91 -8.12 -7.67
C PRO A 37 1.45 -8.32 -8.09
N GLU A 38 1.22 -8.89 -9.28
CA GLU A 38 -0.14 -9.19 -9.72
C GLU A 38 -0.80 -10.19 -8.77
N ILE A 39 -2.09 -9.98 -8.52
CA ILE A 39 -2.94 -10.90 -7.78
C ILE A 39 -4.01 -11.43 -8.74
N GLU A 40 -4.08 -12.76 -8.88
CA GLU A 40 -5.18 -13.44 -9.53
C GLU A 40 -5.69 -14.54 -8.60
N LEU A 41 -6.90 -14.38 -8.08
CA LEU A 41 -7.51 -15.29 -7.11
C LEU A 41 -8.97 -15.58 -7.47
N ILE A 42 -9.53 -16.60 -6.82
CA ILE A 42 -10.96 -16.96 -6.96
C ILE A 42 -11.75 -16.21 -5.87
N SER A 43 -12.84 -15.58 -6.28
CA SER A 43 -13.79 -14.91 -5.39
C SER A 43 -14.79 -15.90 -4.74
N PRO A 44 -15.56 -15.48 -3.70
CA PRO A 44 -16.61 -16.31 -3.08
C PRO A 44 -17.66 -16.81 -4.07
N LYS A 45 -17.81 -16.12 -5.21
CA LYS A 45 -18.74 -16.49 -6.31
C LYS A 45 -18.09 -17.38 -7.37
N GLY A 46 -16.89 -17.91 -7.12
CA GLY A 46 -16.15 -18.76 -8.07
C GLY A 46 -15.57 -18.02 -9.28
N LYS A 47 -15.58 -16.69 -9.29
CA LYS A 47 -15.05 -15.88 -10.40
C LYS A 47 -13.59 -15.49 -10.15
N LYS A 48 -12.78 -15.48 -11.21
CA LYS A 48 -11.43 -14.90 -11.15
C LYS A 48 -11.48 -13.39 -10.96
N ILE A 49 -10.75 -12.90 -9.99
CA ILE A 49 -10.53 -11.47 -9.74
C ILE A 49 -9.04 -11.15 -9.84
N LYS A 50 -8.71 -9.95 -10.32
CA LYS A 50 -7.32 -9.51 -10.56
C LYS A 50 -7.09 -8.11 -10.00
N LEU A 51 -5.93 -7.90 -9.37
CA LEU A 51 -5.52 -6.58 -8.89
C LEU A 51 -5.42 -5.57 -10.04
N SER A 52 -4.92 -6.01 -11.21
CA SER A 52 -4.79 -5.16 -12.39
C SER A 52 -6.12 -4.57 -12.91
N LYS A 53 -7.27 -5.13 -12.54
CA LYS A 53 -8.59 -4.58 -12.85
C LYS A 53 -8.95 -3.35 -12.02
N LEU A 54 -8.19 -3.07 -10.96
CA LEU A 54 -8.38 -1.92 -10.07
C LEU A 54 -7.42 -0.75 -10.39
N LYS A 55 -6.70 -0.81 -11.52
CA LYS A 55 -5.87 0.33 -11.98
C LYS A 55 -6.67 1.63 -12.00
N GLY A 56 -6.04 2.71 -11.57
CA GLY A 56 -6.67 4.02 -11.41
C GLY A 56 -7.38 4.22 -10.07
N LYS A 57 -7.44 3.20 -9.21
CA LYS A 57 -7.94 3.28 -7.83
C LYS A 57 -6.77 3.31 -6.84
N MET A 58 -6.98 3.94 -5.69
CA MET A 58 -6.18 3.67 -4.50
C MET A 58 -6.67 2.35 -3.91
N VAL A 59 -5.80 1.36 -3.72
CA VAL A 59 -6.20 0.00 -3.32
C VAL A 59 -5.50 -0.41 -2.03
N LEU A 60 -6.27 -0.77 -1.01
CA LEU A 60 -5.76 -1.51 0.15
C LEU A 60 -5.78 -3.00 -0.18
N ILE A 61 -4.61 -3.63 -0.24
CA ILE A 61 -4.49 -5.09 -0.25
C ILE A 61 -4.41 -5.52 1.22
N ASP A 62 -5.41 -6.26 1.68
CA ASP A 62 -5.55 -6.68 3.07
C ASP A 62 -5.44 -8.21 3.19
N PHE A 63 -4.38 -8.68 3.85
CA PHE A 63 -4.16 -10.10 4.14
C PHE A 63 -4.73 -10.46 5.51
N TRP A 64 -5.68 -11.39 5.53
CA TRP A 64 -6.43 -11.75 6.71
C TRP A 64 -6.87 -13.24 6.70
N ALA A 65 -7.61 -13.65 7.72
CA ALA A 65 -8.31 -14.94 7.74
C ALA A 65 -9.45 -14.94 8.76
N SER A 66 -10.43 -15.80 8.58
CA SER A 66 -11.59 -15.94 9.48
C SER A 66 -11.20 -16.30 10.91
N TRP A 67 -10.15 -17.10 11.08
CA TRP A 67 -9.59 -17.53 12.37
C TRP A 67 -8.65 -16.51 13.02
N CYS A 68 -8.29 -15.42 12.30
CA CYS A 68 -7.38 -14.39 12.80
C CYS A 68 -8.13 -13.37 13.67
N GLY A 69 -8.14 -13.55 14.97
CA GLY A 69 -8.81 -12.64 15.90
C GLY A 69 -8.40 -11.18 15.77
N PRO A 70 -7.10 -10.81 15.67
CA PRO A 70 -6.68 -9.44 15.42
C PRO A 70 -7.21 -8.88 14.09
N CYS A 71 -7.27 -9.69 13.01
CA CYS A 71 -7.81 -9.28 11.71
C CYS A 71 -9.31 -8.94 11.84
N ARG A 72 -10.07 -9.83 12.51
CA ARG A 72 -11.50 -9.63 12.72
C ARG A 72 -11.82 -8.35 13.53
N ARG A 73 -10.94 -7.98 14.46
CA ARG A 73 -11.06 -6.69 15.19
C ARG A 73 -10.73 -5.48 14.33
N GLU A 74 -9.90 -5.63 13.33
CA GLU A 74 -9.53 -4.56 12.38
C GLU A 74 -10.59 -4.36 11.28
N ASN A 75 -11.35 -5.39 10.91
CA ASN A 75 -12.33 -5.36 9.82
C ASN A 75 -13.34 -4.20 9.90
N PRO A 76 -13.91 -3.84 11.06
CA PRO A 76 -14.79 -2.67 11.16
C PRO A 76 -14.12 -1.36 10.73
N ASN A 77 -12.83 -1.18 11.07
CA ASN A 77 -12.04 -0.01 10.66
C ASN A 77 -11.82 0.02 9.13
N VAL A 78 -11.58 -1.14 8.51
CA VAL A 78 -11.45 -1.24 7.05
C VAL A 78 -12.78 -0.92 6.36
N VAL A 79 -13.92 -1.38 6.93
CA VAL A 79 -15.27 -1.05 6.44
C VAL A 79 -15.53 0.46 6.53
N GLU A 80 -15.16 1.10 7.65
CA GLU A 80 -15.27 2.55 7.81
C GLU A 80 -14.44 3.29 6.76
N ALA A 81 -13.17 2.91 6.59
CA ALA A 81 -12.29 3.49 5.59
C ALA A 81 -12.86 3.31 4.18
N TYR A 82 -13.35 2.11 3.82
CA TYR A 82 -13.98 1.88 2.53
C TYR A 82 -15.16 2.83 2.29
N ASN A 83 -16.06 2.95 3.25
CA ASN A 83 -17.22 3.82 3.13
C ASN A 83 -16.85 5.30 2.99
N LYS A 84 -15.84 5.76 3.76
CA LYS A 84 -15.36 7.14 3.73
C LYS A 84 -14.67 7.49 2.39
N TYR A 85 -13.80 6.61 1.89
CA TYR A 85 -12.86 6.96 0.83
C TYR A 85 -13.23 6.45 -0.57
N LYS A 86 -14.16 5.50 -0.71
CA LYS A 86 -14.48 4.83 -2.00
C LYS A 86 -14.77 5.76 -3.17
N ASN A 87 -15.33 6.96 -2.89
CA ASN A 87 -15.72 7.94 -3.92
C ASN A 87 -14.81 9.18 -3.96
N LEU A 88 -13.81 9.28 -3.07
CA LEU A 88 -12.95 10.44 -3.00
C LEU A 88 -11.88 10.42 -4.11
N LYS A 89 -11.35 11.60 -4.43
CA LYS A 89 -10.27 11.75 -5.40
C LYS A 89 -8.93 11.81 -4.67
N PHE A 90 -7.98 11.04 -5.15
CA PHE A 90 -6.60 11.03 -4.68
C PHE A 90 -5.69 11.70 -5.72
N LYS A 91 -4.46 12.05 -5.35
CA LYS A 91 -3.49 12.73 -6.24
C LYS A 91 -3.28 11.99 -7.57
N ASN A 92 -3.26 10.66 -7.55
CA ASN A 92 -3.03 9.81 -8.73
C ASN A 92 -4.04 8.67 -8.88
N ALA A 93 -5.20 8.75 -8.17
CA ALA A 93 -6.25 7.74 -8.25
C ALA A 93 -7.64 8.36 -8.11
N LYS A 94 -8.66 7.64 -8.59
CA LYS A 94 -10.08 8.03 -8.50
C LYS A 94 -10.85 6.98 -7.71
N GLY A 95 -11.08 7.26 -6.43
CA GLY A 95 -11.76 6.35 -5.50
C GLY A 95 -10.79 5.37 -4.84
N PHE A 96 -11.26 4.80 -3.74
CA PHE A 96 -10.58 3.80 -2.94
C PHE A 96 -11.26 2.44 -3.08
N GLU A 97 -10.47 1.37 -3.06
CA GLU A 97 -10.95 0.01 -3.14
C GLU A 97 -10.19 -0.88 -2.16
N VAL A 98 -10.80 -1.98 -1.76
CA VAL A 98 -10.14 -3.01 -0.94
C VAL A 98 -10.06 -4.30 -1.73
N PHE A 99 -8.89 -4.92 -1.74
CA PHE A 99 -8.65 -6.26 -2.25
C PHE A 99 -8.26 -7.14 -1.06
N SER A 100 -9.22 -7.87 -0.49
CA SER A 100 -8.97 -8.77 0.63
C SER A 100 -8.42 -10.11 0.12
N VAL A 101 -7.29 -10.53 0.70
CA VAL A 101 -6.63 -11.81 0.42
C VAL A 101 -6.77 -12.70 1.66
N SER A 102 -7.60 -13.72 1.57
CA SER A 102 -7.81 -14.66 2.67
C SER A 102 -6.80 -15.81 2.63
N LEU A 103 -6.21 -16.10 3.79
CA LEU A 103 -5.34 -17.26 4.02
C LEU A 103 -6.09 -18.45 4.66
N ASP A 104 -7.41 -18.45 4.57
CA ASP A 104 -8.23 -19.55 5.07
C ASP A 104 -7.99 -20.85 4.31
N ARG A 105 -8.01 -21.95 5.04
CA ARG A 105 -8.02 -23.31 4.44
C ARG A 105 -9.43 -23.83 4.21
N ASN A 106 -10.41 -23.26 4.88
CA ASN A 106 -11.82 -23.63 4.78
C ASN A 106 -12.59 -22.51 4.08
N GLU A 107 -13.17 -22.81 2.93
CA GLU A 107 -13.88 -21.85 2.09
C GLU A 107 -15.17 -21.34 2.76
N ASP A 108 -15.91 -22.24 3.44
CA ASP A 108 -17.17 -21.88 4.09
C ASP A 108 -16.93 -20.95 5.28
N ALA A 109 -15.86 -21.21 6.08
CA ALA A 109 -15.48 -20.33 7.19
C ALA A 109 -15.09 -18.94 6.68
N TRP A 110 -14.36 -18.86 5.56
CA TRP A 110 -14.02 -17.61 4.90
C TRP A 110 -15.25 -16.84 4.43
N LYS A 111 -16.15 -17.51 3.68
CA LYS A 111 -17.39 -16.88 3.20
C LYS A 111 -18.26 -16.39 4.34
N LYS A 112 -18.44 -17.23 5.38
CA LYS A 112 -19.18 -16.82 6.56
C LYS A 112 -18.57 -15.60 7.26
N ALA A 113 -17.25 -15.52 7.38
CA ALA A 113 -16.58 -14.39 8.01
C ALA A 113 -16.73 -13.09 7.22
N ILE A 114 -16.77 -13.13 5.87
CA ILE A 114 -17.10 -11.97 5.04
C ILE A 114 -18.47 -11.41 5.37
N GLU A 115 -19.46 -12.29 5.54
CA GLU A 115 -20.84 -11.92 5.89
C GLU A 115 -20.93 -11.38 7.31
N ASP A 116 -20.39 -12.11 8.30
CA ASP A 116 -20.41 -11.75 9.71
C ASP A 116 -19.77 -10.37 9.99
N ASP A 117 -18.67 -10.06 9.30
CA ASP A 117 -17.93 -8.80 9.48
C ASP A 117 -18.40 -7.70 8.53
N HIS A 118 -19.46 -7.96 7.74
CA HIS A 118 -20.03 -7.00 6.79
C HIS A 118 -19.00 -6.40 5.82
N LEU A 119 -18.13 -7.24 5.26
CA LEU A 119 -17.11 -6.80 4.32
C LEU A 119 -17.74 -6.53 2.94
N ILE A 120 -18.14 -5.28 2.71
CA ILE A 120 -19.09 -4.86 1.65
C ILE A 120 -18.49 -4.66 0.25
N TRP A 121 -17.18 -4.72 0.11
CA TRP A 121 -16.52 -4.62 -1.22
C TRP A 121 -16.62 -5.93 -1.99
N GLN A 122 -16.18 -5.92 -3.26
CA GLN A 122 -16.37 -7.08 -4.16
C GLN A 122 -15.11 -7.93 -4.35
N ASN A 123 -13.93 -7.39 -4.00
CA ASN A 123 -12.65 -8.02 -4.33
C ASN A 123 -12.15 -8.85 -3.16
N HIS A 124 -12.83 -9.96 -2.88
CA HIS A 124 -12.41 -10.98 -1.92
C HIS A 124 -11.76 -12.14 -2.67
N GLY A 125 -10.48 -12.39 -2.44
CA GLY A 125 -9.70 -13.46 -3.06
C GLY A 125 -9.29 -14.52 -2.05
N TRP A 126 -9.35 -15.79 -2.44
CA TRP A 126 -8.98 -16.94 -1.63
C TRP A 126 -7.60 -17.46 -2.02
N ASP A 127 -6.59 -17.22 -1.18
CA ASP A 127 -5.19 -17.67 -1.35
C ASP A 127 -4.91 -18.96 -0.54
N ASN A 128 -5.70 -20.00 -0.78
CA ASN A 128 -5.61 -21.27 -0.05
C ASN A 128 -4.28 -22.02 -0.23
N GLN A 129 -3.49 -21.63 -1.24
CA GLN A 129 -2.15 -22.19 -1.52
C GLN A 129 -1.02 -21.27 -1.03
N ASN A 130 -1.35 -20.15 -0.44
CA ASN A 130 -0.39 -19.11 -0.01
C ASN A 130 0.55 -18.61 -1.13
N THR A 131 0.07 -18.60 -2.37
CA THR A 131 0.87 -18.17 -3.53
C THR A 131 1.05 -16.66 -3.54
N VAL A 132 -0.04 -15.92 -3.30
CA VAL A 132 -0.04 -14.47 -3.26
C VAL A 132 0.65 -13.98 -2.00
N SER A 133 0.35 -14.57 -0.83
CA SER A 133 0.97 -14.19 0.43
C SER A 133 2.50 -14.36 0.40
N ARG A 134 3.01 -15.42 -0.24
CA ARG A 134 4.47 -15.58 -0.46
C ARG A 134 5.03 -14.51 -1.39
N ALA A 135 4.34 -14.18 -2.49
CA ALA A 135 4.79 -13.15 -3.44
C ALA A 135 4.90 -11.76 -2.77
N TYR A 136 4.03 -11.47 -1.81
CA TYR A 136 4.06 -10.25 -0.99
C TYR A 136 4.92 -10.36 0.27
N GLN A 137 5.59 -11.51 0.48
CA GLN A 137 6.43 -11.78 1.67
C GLN A 137 5.68 -11.59 2.99
N VAL A 138 4.40 -11.98 3.02
CA VAL A 138 3.56 -11.90 4.20
C VAL A 138 3.91 -13.03 5.17
N ASN A 139 4.54 -12.69 6.29
CA ASN A 139 4.96 -13.64 7.33
C ASN A 139 3.97 -13.74 8.49
N SER A 140 3.09 -12.75 8.62
CA SER A 140 2.04 -12.71 9.67
C SER A 140 0.84 -11.89 9.20
N ILE A 141 -0.31 -12.16 9.78
CA ILE A 141 -1.56 -11.42 9.57
C ILE A 141 -2.09 -10.83 10.90
N PRO A 142 -2.77 -9.66 10.84
CA PRO A 142 -3.12 -8.88 9.65
C PRO A 142 -1.90 -8.22 9.01
N SER A 143 -1.87 -8.11 7.68
CA SER A 143 -0.83 -7.39 6.93
C SER A 143 -1.47 -6.63 5.77
N GLY A 144 -1.07 -5.37 5.58
CA GLY A 144 -1.66 -4.50 4.57
C GLY A 144 -0.60 -3.87 3.66
N PHE A 145 -1.01 -3.61 2.40
CA PHE A 145 -0.24 -2.85 1.41
C PHE A 145 -1.18 -1.84 0.75
N LEU A 146 -0.79 -0.58 0.69
CA LEU A 146 -1.52 0.44 -0.03
C LEU A 146 -0.89 0.64 -1.40
N VAL A 147 -1.70 0.53 -2.44
CA VAL A 147 -1.28 0.63 -3.84
C VAL A 147 -1.93 1.83 -4.49
N ASP A 148 -1.16 2.65 -5.19
CA ASP A 148 -1.64 3.83 -5.89
C ASP A 148 -2.30 3.50 -7.25
N GLY A 149 -2.90 4.50 -7.91
CA GLY A 149 -3.56 4.33 -9.21
C GLY A 149 -2.65 3.84 -10.33
N ALA A 150 -1.33 3.99 -10.20
CA ALA A 150 -0.34 3.47 -11.14
C ALA A 150 0.10 2.03 -10.83
N GLY A 151 -0.34 1.47 -9.68
CA GLY A 151 0.00 0.12 -9.25
C GLY A 151 1.31 0.04 -8.45
N ASN A 152 1.76 1.12 -7.83
CA ASN A 152 2.94 1.13 -6.97
C ASN A 152 2.53 0.99 -5.51
N ILE A 153 3.29 0.22 -4.72
CA ILE A 153 3.12 0.16 -3.27
C ILE A 153 3.63 1.47 -2.68
N VAL A 154 2.76 2.20 -1.98
CA VAL A 154 3.04 3.53 -1.40
C VAL A 154 3.03 3.53 0.13
N ALA A 155 2.50 2.47 0.75
CA ALA A 155 2.54 2.25 2.20
C ALA A 155 2.36 0.76 2.53
N LYS A 156 2.83 0.30 3.69
CA LYS A 156 2.68 -1.09 4.14
C LYS A 156 2.80 -1.25 5.66
N GLY A 157 2.21 -2.32 6.17
CA GLY A 157 2.40 -2.72 7.57
C GLY A 157 1.54 -1.92 8.56
N ASN A 158 2.10 -1.60 9.74
CA ASN A 158 1.34 -1.07 10.87
C ASN A 158 0.70 0.31 10.63
N GLU A 159 1.25 1.11 9.71
CA GLU A 159 0.67 2.40 9.33
C GLU A 159 -0.68 2.27 8.57
N LEU A 160 -1.07 1.05 8.20
CA LEU A 160 -2.34 0.74 7.54
C LEU A 160 -3.34 0.08 8.51
N ARG A 161 -3.23 0.33 9.82
CA ARG A 161 -4.12 -0.22 10.84
C ARG A 161 -4.73 0.87 11.71
N GLY A 162 -5.96 0.66 12.17
CA GLY A 162 -6.68 1.59 13.02
C GLY A 162 -6.68 2.98 12.42
N LEU A 163 -6.47 4.01 13.24
CA LEU A 163 -6.37 5.39 12.79
C LEU A 163 -5.26 5.61 11.75
N GLY A 164 -4.19 4.80 11.78
CA GLY A 164 -3.09 4.88 10.83
C GLY A 164 -3.53 4.71 9.38
N LEU A 165 -4.49 3.83 9.08
CA LEU A 165 -5.06 3.67 7.76
C LEU A 165 -5.69 4.98 7.25
N HIS A 166 -6.50 5.63 8.08
CA HIS A 166 -7.15 6.89 7.71
C HIS A 166 -6.14 8.00 7.50
N LEU A 167 -5.19 8.17 8.43
CA LEU A 167 -4.12 9.18 8.31
C LEU A 167 -3.24 8.95 7.07
N THR A 168 -2.99 7.70 6.73
CA THR A 168 -2.22 7.37 5.52
C THR A 168 -3.01 7.69 4.26
N LEU A 169 -4.30 7.33 4.18
CA LEU A 169 -5.15 7.67 3.04
C LEU A 169 -5.31 9.19 2.87
N ASP A 170 -5.46 9.93 3.96
CA ASP A 170 -5.61 11.41 3.95
C ASP A 170 -4.38 12.10 3.32
N LYS A 171 -3.14 11.57 3.48
CA LYS A 171 -1.92 12.10 2.83
C LYS A 171 -1.98 12.09 1.30
N PHE A 172 -2.74 11.17 0.72
CA PHE A 172 -2.88 10.99 -0.72
C PHE A 172 -4.11 11.67 -1.30
N LEU A 173 -5.01 12.24 -0.50
CA LEU A 173 -6.18 13.01 -0.99
C LEU A 173 -5.74 14.22 -1.83
N LYS A 174 -6.60 14.56 -2.81
CA LYS A 174 -6.40 15.69 -3.73
C LYS A 174 -6.98 16.96 -3.15
#